data_d3e103bd2477cca4876d53cdfd0fa059
#
_entry.id   d3e103bd2477cca4876d53cdfd0fa059
#
_cell.length_a   1.000
_cell.length_b   1.000
_cell.length_c   1.000
_cell.angle_alpha   90.00
_cell.angle_beta   90.00
_cell.angle_gamma   90.00
#
_symmetry.space_group_name_H-M   'P 1'
#
loop_
_entity.id
_entity.type
_entity.pdbx_description
1 polymer ?
#
loop_
_entity_poly.entity_id
_entity_poly.type
_entity_poly.pdbx_seq_one_letter_code
_entity_poly.pdbx_strand_id
1 'polypeptide(L)'
;MKAPPGRRRRAARPPARTHRTTLAFDSTGTARLGIIPRHGRVVTEFADLTQRGASAARIGNRTLTPADLVAVVADCLIADARDDLHDDPAGITLTHPVGYSDQQVGELRAALDAAGLQRVTLVAEPVAAAAWLEAEHGPLMPGLALVYDLGGASLDVTLVRVGAGCPDNPVMGTLRSRDFGGRAFGALMTARAVHGRSGGEPGGSPAPDLAGELRGEHVRESLELVYRCLRLADVTMADVDRVLVVGGAARPAEVARVLGEELARPIVIAADPERTIATGAALMARRAAASAAPAEPVSAARPWVFSRRGARRSARVAAAAAVSAGAIGLTLAVPGDAVFAALSQLGVG
;
A
#
# COMPACT_ATOMS: atom_id res chain seq x y z
N MET A 1 49.61 4.69 14.93
CA MET A 1 48.72 3.91 14.00
C MET A 1 47.30 4.06 14.53
N LYS A 2 46.46 4.92 13.90
CA LYS A 2 45.07 5.10 14.28
C LYS A 2 44.21 4.05 13.54
N ALA A 3 43.42 3.30 14.28
CA ALA A 3 42.50 2.34 13.75
C ALA A 3 41.45 3.04 12.83
N PRO A 4 41.03 2.43 11.70
CA PRO A 4 40.03 3.02 10.83
C PRO A 4 38.68 3.11 11.55
N PRO A 5 37.86 4.15 11.27
CA PRO A 5 36.55 4.28 11.88
C PRO A 5 35.66 3.10 11.42
N GLY A 6 35.13 2.36 12.41
CA GLY A 6 34.29 1.21 12.18
C GLY A 6 33.11 1.59 11.28
N ARG A 7 32.87 0.82 10.23
CA ARG A 7 31.64 0.87 9.41
C ARG A 7 30.44 0.75 10.36
N ARG A 8 29.70 1.85 10.54
CA ARG A 8 28.40 1.80 11.20
C ARG A 8 27.57 0.73 10.47
N ARG A 9 27.25 -0.35 11.13
CA ARG A 9 26.30 -1.35 10.65
C ARG A 9 25.03 -0.59 10.28
N ARG A 10 24.64 -0.67 9.01
CA ARG A 10 23.35 -0.16 8.54
C ARG A 10 22.30 -0.89 9.36
N ALA A 11 21.61 -0.15 10.22
CA ALA A 11 20.57 -0.73 11.07
C ALA A 11 19.51 -1.39 10.20
N ALA A 12 19.16 -2.63 10.51
CA ALA A 12 18.17 -3.37 9.74
C ALA A 12 16.83 -2.62 9.79
N ARG A 13 16.19 -2.41 8.63
CA ARG A 13 14.87 -1.77 8.55
C ARG A 13 13.87 -2.63 9.32
N PRO A 14 13.00 -2.05 10.16
CA PRO A 14 11.95 -2.82 10.81
C PRO A 14 11.04 -3.43 9.74
N PRO A 15 10.56 -4.67 9.96
CA PRO A 15 9.69 -5.35 9.00
C PRO A 15 8.37 -4.57 8.85
N ALA A 16 7.93 -4.36 7.61
CA ALA A 16 6.60 -3.85 7.34
C ALA A 16 5.54 -4.83 7.85
N ARG A 17 4.45 -4.32 8.42
CA ARG A 17 3.32 -5.13 8.87
C ARG A 17 2.17 -5.01 7.89
N THR A 18 1.44 -6.11 7.70
CA THR A 18 0.30 -6.18 6.78
C THR A 18 -0.95 -6.51 7.58
N HIS A 19 -2.00 -5.71 7.40
CA HIS A 19 -3.30 -5.91 8.01
C HIS A 19 -4.38 -6.15 6.95
N ARG A 20 -5.44 -6.85 7.34
CA ARG A 20 -6.64 -6.92 6.51
C ARG A 20 -7.35 -5.58 6.55
N THR A 21 -7.86 -5.13 5.41
CA THR A 21 -8.69 -3.91 5.31
C THR A 21 -10.09 -4.19 5.85
N THR A 22 -10.17 -4.41 7.17
CA THR A 22 -11.39 -4.71 7.88
C THR A 22 -11.43 -3.82 9.12
N LEU A 23 -12.42 -2.95 9.23
CA LEU A 23 -12.69 -2.17 10.43
C LEU A 23 -13.80 -2.83 11.23
N ALA A 24 -13.54 -3.07 12.49
CA ALA A 24 -14.53 -3.51 13.45
C ALA A 24 -14.77 -2.41 14.47
N PHE A 25 -16.05 -2.17 14.80
CA PHE A 25 -16.44 -1.21 15.82
C PHE A 25 -17.12 -1.96 16.97
N ASP A 26 -16.64 -1.75 18.17
CA ASP A 26 -17.27 -2.29 19.37
C ASP A 26 -18.52 -1.49 19.77
N SER A 27 -19.18 -1.89 20.86
CA SER A 27 -20.40 -1.24 21.37
C SER A 27 -20.16 0.20 21.83
N THR A 28 -18.92 0.59 22.08
CA THR A 28 -18.53 1.96 22.46
C THR A 28 -18.22 2.83 21.24
N GLY A 29 -18.18 2.24 20.03
CA GLY A 29 -17.77 2.89 18.80
C GLY A 29 -16.25 2.94 18.59
N THR A 30 -15.47 2.21 19.41
CA THR A 30 -14.02 2.14 19.24
C THR A 30 -13.68 1.26 18.05
N ALA A 31 -12.88 1.80 17.13
CA ALA A 31 -12.42 1.10 15.93
C ALA A 31 -11.24 0.16 16.22
N ARG A 32 -11.23 -0.97 15.54
CA ARG A 32 -10.11 -1.92 15.52
C ARG A 32 -9.86 -2.41 14.10
N LEU A 33 -8.61 -2.45 13.69
CA LEU A 33 -8.19 -2.88 12.36
C LEU A 33 -7.81 -4.35 12.34
N GLY A 34 -8.21 -5.05 11.26
CA GLY A 34 -7.77 -6.42 10.98
C GLY A 34 -8.38 -7.52 11.85
N ILE A 35 -9.21 -7.19 12.82
CA ILE A 35 -9.83 -8.12 13.77
C ILE A 35 -11.32 -8.23 13.46
N ILE A 36 -11.84 -9.44 13.39
CA ILE A 36 -13.28 -9.70 13.29
C ILE A 36 -13.77 -10.07 14.70
N PRO A 37 -14.47 -9.18 15.41
CA PRO A 37 -14.97 -9.46 16.74
C PRO A 37 -16.15 -10.44 16.67
N ARG A 38 -16.39 -11.17 17.75
CA ARG A 38 -17.58 -12.04 17.86
C ARG A 38 -18.89 -11.24 17.87
N HIS A 39 -18.86 -10.01 18.39
CA HIS A 39 -19.97 -9.07 18.45
C HIS A 39 -19.45 -7.69 18.02
N GLY A 40 -20.26 -6.96 17.27
CA GLY A 40 -19.91 -5.64 16.78
C GLY A 40 -20.19 -5.49 15.29
N ARG A 41 -19.98 -4.27 14.77
CA ARG A 41 -20.16 -3.97 13.36
C ARG A 41 -18.82 -4.10 12.64
N VAL A 42 -18.81 -4.85 11.55
CA VAL A 42 -17.65 -5.01 10.67
C VAL A 42 -17.91 -4.28 9.36
N VAL A 43 -16.95 -3.50 8.90
CA VAL A 43 -16.98 -2.77 7.64
C VAL A 43 -15.79 -3.22 6.80
N THR A 44 -16.08 -3.61 5.57
CA THR A 44 -15.13 -4.00 4.54
C THR A 44 -15.40 -3.20 3.27
N GLU A 45 -14.49 -3.25 2.29
CA GLU A 45 -14.68 -2.65 0.96
C GLU A 45 -14.94 -1.13 0.95
N PHE A 46 -14.45 -0.41 1.95
CA PHE A 46 -14.58 1.04 2.07
C PHE A 46 -13.38 1.81 1.49
N ALA A 47 -12.25 1.14 1.33
CA ALA A 47 -10.98 1.80 1.02
C ALA A 47 -10.85 2.23 -0.45
N ASP A 48 -11.78 1.85 -1.32
CA ASP A 48 -11.82 2.29 -2.72
C ASP A 48 -12.82 3.43 -2.91
N LEU A 49 -12.35 4.66 -2.81
CA LEU A 49 -13.18 5.85 -2.99
C LEU A 49 -13.67 6.01 -4.44
N THR A 50 -13.14 5.26 -5.40
CA THR A 50 -13.61 5.27 -6.80
C THR A 50 -14.86 4.42 -7.00
N GLN A 51 -15.24 3.59 -6.01
CA GLN A 51 -16.44 2.77 -6.11
C GLN A 51 -17.70 3.62 -5.91
N ARG A 52 -18.55 3.64 -6.92
CA ARG A 52 -19.89 4.17 -6.76
C ARG A 52 -20.65 3.31 -5.73
N GLY A 53 -21.08 3.94 -4.63
CA GLY A 53 -21.79 3.23 -3.56
C GLY A 53 -20.88 2.55 -2.54
N ALA A 54 -19.61 2.94 -2.45
CA ALA A 54 -18.76 2.55 -1.32
C ALA A 54 -19.52 2.83 0.00
N SER A 55 -19.61 1.81 0.84
CA SER A 55 -20.55 1.79 1.97
C SER A 55 -20.20 2.83 3.00
N ALA A 56 -21.06 3.81 3.19
CA ALA A 56 -21.04 4.61 4.41
C ALA A 56 -21.39 3.71 5.62
N ALA A 57 -20.66 3.87 6.70
CA ALA A 57 -20.93 3.11 7.93
C ALA A 57 -21.62 3.99 8.95
N ARG A 58 -22.81 3.58 9.41
CA ARG A 58 -23.47 4.25 10.53
C ARG A 58 -22.98 3.67 11.84
N ILE A 59 -22.25 4.48 12.61
CA ILE A 59 -21.71 4.12 13.93
C ILE A 59 -22.37 5.03 14.97
N GLY A 60 -23.26 4.47 15.78
CA GLY A 60 -24.11 5.26 16.67
C GLY A 60 -24.96 6.25 15.86
N ASN A 61 -24.87 7.54 16.21
CA ASN A 61 -25.60 8.62 15.53
C ASN A 61 -24.82 9.27 14.37
N ARG A 62 -23.64 8.76 14.01
CA ARG A 62 -22.80 9.31 12.94
C ARG A 62 -22.77 8.39 11.75
N THR A 63 -22.84 8.97 10.57
CA THR A 63 -22.57 8.30 9.32
C THR A 63 -21.13 8.66 8.92
N LEU A 64 -20.28 7.64 8.76
CA LEU A 64 -18.91 7.78 8.29
C LEU A 64 -18.88 7.52 6.79
N THR A 65 -18.31 8.45 6.06
CA THR A 65 -18.03 8.27 4.61
C THR A 65 -16.89 7.27 4.41
N PRO A 66 -16.66 6.77 3.21
CA PRO A 66 -15.47 5.98 2.90
C PRO A 66 -14.16 6.70 3.25
N ALA A 67 -14.06 8.01 3.00
CA ALA A 67 -12.89 8.80 3.37
C ALA A 67 -12.70 8.87 4.90
N ASP A 68 -13.79 9.03 5.67
CA ASP A 68 -13.71 8.97 7.14
C ASP A 68 -13.23 7.60 7.62
N LEU A 69 -13.68 6.51 6.98
CA LEU A 69 -13.23 5.15 7.35
C LEU A 69 -11.75 4.93 7.04
N VAL A 70 -11.24 5.49 5.94
CA VAL A 70 -9.80 5.49 5.64
C VAL A 70 -9.03 6.31 6.69
N ALA A 71 -9.53 7.46 7.11
CA ALA A 71 -8.92 8.26 8.17
C ALA A 71 -8.91 7.51 9.52
N VAL A 72 -9.97 6.76 9.85
CA VAL A 72 -10.01 5.89 11.04
C VAL A 72 -8.95 4.78 10.95
N VAL A 73 -8.76 4.17 9.78
CA VAL A 73 -7.66 3.20 9.58
C VAL A 73 -6.31 3.85 9.84
N ALA A 74 -6.07 5.02 9.27
CA ALA A 74 -4.81 5.74 9.46
C ALA A 74 -4.57 6.05 10.95
N ASP A 75 -5.60 6.48 11.68
CA ASP A 75 -5.51 6.74 13.12
C ASP A 75 -5.19 5.48 13.93
N CYS A 76 -5.85 4.35 13.63
CA CYS A 76 -5.53 3.06 14.25
C CYS A 76 -4.06 2.66 14.01
N LEU A 77 -3.57 2.80 12.76
CA LEU A 77 -2.21 2.43 12.39
C LEU A 77 -1.17 3.32 13.05
N ILE A 78 -1.46 4.62 13.18
CA ILE A 78 -0.58 5.57 13.85
C ILE A 78 -0.55 5.29 15.36
N ALA A 79 -1.69 4.97 15.96
CA ALA A 79 -1.77 4.60 17.37
C ALA A 79 -0.94 3.34 17.65
N ASP A 80 -1.11 2.29 16.83
CA ASP A 80 -0.32 1.06 16.94
C ASP A 80 1.18 1.33 16.76
N ALA A 81 1.56 2.20 15.81
CA ALA A 81 2.95 2.56 15.60
C ALA A 81 3.55 3.36 16.78
N ARG A 82 2.77 4.24 17.41
CA ARG A 82 3.22 4.98 18.61
C ARG A 82 3.44 4.07 19.80
N ASP A 83 2.58 3.10 20.00
CA ASP A 83 2.74 2.11 21.08
C ASP A 83 4.03 1.30 20.91
N ASP A 84 4.42 0.99 19.68
CA ASP A 84 5.66 0.30 19.37
C ASP A 84 6.90 1.17 19.52
N LEU A 85 6.83 2.44 19.12
CA LEU A 85 7.96 3.33 19.02
C LEU A 85 8.27 4.10 20.31
N HIS A 86 7.31 4.18 21.23
CA HIS A 86 7.35 5.00 22.45
C HIS A 86 7.53 6.52 22.18
N ASP A 87 7.62 6.91 20.92
CA ASP A 87 7.80 8.29 20.45
C ASP A 87 6.85 8.62 19.30
N ASP A 88 6.58 9.91 19.12
CA ASP A 88 5.77 10.38 17.99
C ASP A 88 6.60 10.32 16.70
N PRO A 89 6.10 9.67 15.62
CA PRO A 89 6.86 9.54 14.40
C PRO A 89 7.15 10.92 13.78
N ALA A 90 8.41 11.13 13.38
CA ALA A 90 8.87 12.41 12.83
C ALA A 90 8.16 12.79 11.51
N GLY A 91 7.65 11.81 10.76
CA GLY A 91 6.87 12.04 9.55
C GLY A 91 6.01 10.83 9.22
N ILE A 92 4.84 11.07 8.65
CA ILE A 92 3.88 10.05 8.28
C ILE A 92 3.43 10.31 6.84
N THR A 93 3.47 9.28 6.00
CA THR A 93 2.95 9.33 4.64
C THR A 93 1.89 8.27 4.46
N LEU A 94 0.71 8.68 4.01
CA LEU A 94 -0.38 7.82 3.59
C LEU A 94 -0.43 7.81 2.07
N THR A 95 -0.38 6.62 1.48
CA THR A 95 -0.54 6.48 0.02
C THR A 95 -2.00 6.30 -0.36
N HIS A 96 -2.32 6.74 -1.57
CA HIS A 96 -3.63 6.57 -2.17
C HIS A 96 -3.49 6.10 -3.63
N PRO A 97 -4.49 5.41 -4.18
CA PRO A 97 -4.52 5.08 -5.60
C PRO A 97 -4.42 6.34 -6.46
N VAL A 98 -3.65 6.26 -7.53
CA VAL A 98 -3.50 7.37 -8.47
C VAL A 98 -4.78 7.69 -9.25
N GLY A 99 -5.71 6.74 -9.32
CA GLY A 99 -7.03 6.92 -9.94
C GLY A 99 -8.01 7.76 -9.12
N TYR A 100 -7.63 8.24 -7.93
CA TYR A 100 -8.45 9.20 -7.20
C TYR A 100 -8.47 10.54 -7.91
N SER A 101 -9.65 11.13 -8.09
CA SER A 101 -9.80 12.51 -8.54
C SER A 101 -9.31 13.50 -7.48
N ASP A 102 -9.03 14.73 -7.88
CA ASP A 102 -8.66 15.81 -6.94
C ASP A 102 -9.73 16.00 -5.85
N GLN A 103 -11.02 15.82 -6.20
CA GLN A 103 -12.10 15.84 -5.23
C GLN A 103 -11.95 14.73 -4.19
N GLN A 104 -11.68 13.49 -4.62
CA GLN A 104 -11.52 12.35 -3.69
C GLN A 104 -10.28 12.49 -2.81
N VAL A 105 -9.18 13.02 -3.35
CA VAL A 105 -7.99 13.36 -2.56
C VAL A 105 -8.31 14.46 -1.56
N GLY A 106 -9.08 15.48 -1.97
CA GLY A 106 -9.55 16.56 -1.09
C GLY A 106 -10.47 16.05 0.02
N GLU A 107 -11.41 15.16 -0.29
CA GLU A 107 -12.27 14.50 0.71
C GLU A 107 -11.46 13.68 1.72
N LEU A 108 -10.46 12.91 1.23
CA LEU A 108 -9.56 12.17 2.10
C LEU A 108 -8.73 13.09 2.99
N ARG A 109 -8.22 14.21 2.45
CA ARG A 109 -7.49 15.22 3.22
C ARG A 109 -8.38 15.81 4.32
N ALA A 110 -9.61 16.22 3.98
CA ALA A 110 -10.55 16.78 4.93
C ALA A 110 -10.92 15.77 6.04
N ALA A 111 -11.08 14.48 5.70
CA ALA A 111 -11.35 13.43 6.68
C ALA A 111 -10.16 13.21 7.64
N LEU A 112 -8.93 13.23 7.12
CA LEU A 112 -7.71 13.16 7.94
C LEU A 112 -7.59 14.37 8.86
N ASP A 113 -7.87 15.58 8.37
CA ASP A 113 -7.82 16.80 9.16
C ASP A 113 -8.88 16.77 10.28
N ALA A 114 -10.08 16.29 9.98
CA ALA A 114 -11.15 16.13 10.97
C ALA A 114 -10.80 15.05 12.03
N ALA A 115 -9.98 14.07 11.68
CA ALA A 115 -9.46 13.07 12.61
C ALA A 115 -8.24 13.56 13.42
N GLY A 116 -7.76 14.80 13.21
CA GLY A 116 -6.58 15.33 13.90
C GLY A 116 -5.24 14.88 13.27
N LEU A 117 -5.27 14.40 12.03
CA LEU A 117 -4.12 13.84 11.30
C LEU A 117 -3.57 14.82 10.24
N GLN A 118 -3.53 16.13 10.55
CA GLN A 118 -3.03 17.17 9.63
C GLN A 118 -1.57 16.96 9.19
N ARG A 119 -0.77 16.27 10.03
CA ARG A 119 0.66 15.99 9.77
C ARG A 119 0.89 14.85 8.77
N VAL A 120 -0.16 14.11 8.41
CA VAL A 120 -0.06 13.02 7.43
C VAL A 120 0.07 13.60 6.04
N THR A 121 1.12 13.25 5.32
CA THR A 121 1.32 13.60 3.92
C THR A 121 0.60 12.58 3.02
N LEU A 122 -0.15 13.05 2.03
CA LEU A 122 -0.76 12.21 1.01
C LEU A 122 0.16 12.09 -0.21
N VAL A 123 0.34 10.86 -0.72
CA VAL A 123 1.16 10.58 -1.89
C VAL A 123 0.49 9.48 -2.72
N ALA A 124 0.52 9.64 -4.06
CA ALA A 124 0.03 8.59 -4.95
C ALA A 124 0.91 7.34 -4.88
N GLU A 125 0.30 6.15 -4.89
CA GLU A 125 0.99 4.85 -4.79
C GLU A 125 2.15 4.67 -5.77
N PRO A 126 2.02 5.00 -7.08
CA PRO A 126 3.13 4.83 -8.02
C PRO A 126 4.28 5.81 -7.76
N VAL A 127 4.03 6.98 -7.16
CA VAL A 127 5.09 7.93 -6.76
C VAL A 127 5.90 7.34 -5.60
N ALA A 128 5.23 6.73 -4.64
CA ALA A 128 5.91 6.02 -3.56
C ALA A 128 6.71 4.81 -4.09
N ALA A 129 6.14 4.05 -5.04
CA ALA A 129 6.85 2.95 -5.70
C ALA A 129 8.11 3.45 -6.42
N ALA A 130 8.05 4.57 -7.14
CA ALA A 130 9.19 5.18 -7.79
C ALA A 130 10.26 5.66 -6.79
N ALA A 131 9.86 6.18 -5.63
CA ALA A 131 10.79 6.56 -4.57
C ALA A 131 11.56 5.34 -4.00
N TRP A 132 10.90 4.18 -3.91
CA TRP A 132 11.56 2.93 -3.58
C TRP A 132 12.55 2.51 -4.68
N LEU A 133 12.14 2.55 -5.95
CA LEU A 133 12.97 2.21 -7.09
C LEU A 133 14.26 3.03 -7.10
N GLU A 134 14.16 4.34 -6.89
CA GLU A 134 15.31 5.23 -6.84
C GLU A 134 16.24 4.90 -5.65
N ALA A 135 15.69 4.54 -4.51
CA ALA A 135 16.48 4.21 -3.32
C ALA A 135 17.25 2.89 -3.43
N GLU A 136 16.71 1.91 -4.14
CA GLU A 136 17.33 0.59 -4.28
C GLU A 136 18.23 0.48 -5.53
N HIS A 137 17.89 1.22 -6.60
CA HIS A 137 18.56 1.12 -7.91
C HIS A 137 19.12 2.45 -8.41
N GLY A 138 19.04 3.51 -7.61
CA GLY A 138 19.52 4.83 -8.00
C GLY A 138 20.99 5.09 -7.68
N PRO A 139 21.50 6.27 -8.10
CA PRO A 139 20.73 7.34 -8.76
C PRO A 139 20.26 6.94 -10.16
N LEU A 140 19.01 7.28 -10.48
CA LEU A 140 18.45 7.01 -11.80
C LEU A 140 18.73 8.19 -12.76
N MET A 141 19.00 7.87 -14.02
CA MET A 141 18.96 8.86 -15.09
C MET A 141 17.50 9.33 -15.32
N PRO A 142 17.28 10.58 -15.77
CA PRO A 142 15.95 11.01 -16.18
C PRO A 142 15.36 10.05 -17.23
N GLY A 143 14.14 9.57 -16.98
CA GLY A 143 13.49 8.62 -17.87
C GLY A 143 12.08 8.24 -17.41
N LEU A 144 11.56 7.14 -17.97
CA LEU A 144 10.23 6.63 -17.68
C LEU A 144 10.27 5.25 -17.04
N ALA A 145 9.54 5.07 -15.95
CA ALA A 145 9.22 3.78 -15.39
C ALA A 145 7.74 3.45 -15.59
N LEU A 146 7.43 2.24 -16.02
CA LEU A 146 6.10 1.68 -16.00
C LEU A 146 5.90 1.00 -14.65
N VAL A 147 5.00 1.49 -13.82
CA VAL A 147 4.60 0.83 -12.58
C VAL A 147 3.42 -0.10 -12.90
N TYR A 148 3.64 -1.39 -12.72
CA TYR A 148 2.66 -2.45 -12.89
C TYR A 148 2.28 -2.96 -11.50
N ASP A 149 1.20 -2.42 -10.93
CA ASP A 149 0.72 -2.77 -9.59
C ASP A 149 -0.37 -3.83 -9.68
N LEU A 150 0.03 -5.10 -9.52
CA LEU A 150 -0.88 -6.23 -9.51
C LEU A 150 -1.31 -6.53 -8.07
N GLY A 151 -2.36 -5.85 -7.66
CA GLY A 151 -2.95 -5.99 -6.34
C GLY A 151 -3.91 -7.18 -6.22
N GLY A 152 -4.53 -7.30 -5.05
CA GLY A 152 -5.53 -8.35 -4.84
C GLY A 152 -6.86 -8.10 -5.55
N ALA A 153 -7.26 -6.85 -5.79
CA ALA A 153 -8.57 -6.51 -6.37
C ALA A 153 -8.51 -5.84 -7.74
N SER A 154 -7.36 -5.35 -8.13
CA SER A 154 -7.15 -4.62 -9.37
C SER A 154 -5.72 -4.74 -9.86
N LEU A 155 -5.55 -4.42 -11.13
CA LEU A 155 -4.30 -4.03 -11.73
C LEU A 155 -4.34 -2.53 -11.99
N ASP A 156 -3.31 -1.83 -11.52
CA ASP A 156 -3.05 -0.43 -11.84
C ASP A 156 -1.78 -0.34 -12.68
N VAL A 157 -1.89 0.28 -13.84
CA VAL A 157 -0.76 0.52 -14.75
C VAL A 157 -0.53 2.01 -14.82
N THR A 158 0.67 2.46 -14.44
CA THR A 158 0.99 3.89 -14.37
C THR A 158 2.35 4.18 -14.96
N LEU A 159 2.43 5.21 -15.79
CA LEU A 159 3.69 5.77 -16.30
C LEU A 159 4.16 6.88 -15.37
N VAL A 160 5.39 6.77 -14.89
CA VAL A 160 5.98 7.70 -13.93
C VAL A 160 7.34 8.17 -14.44
N ARG A 161 7.59 9.47 -14.41
CA ARG A 161 8.94 10.02 -14.63
C ARG A 161 9.80 9.70 -13.42
N VAL A 162 11.04 9.30 -13.68
CA VAL A 162 12.03 8.95 -12.65
C VAL A 162 13.35 9.66 -12.90
N GLY A 163 14.19 9.74 -11.89
CA GLY A 163 15.51 10.34 -11.98
C GLY A 163 15.55 11.82 -11.68
N ALA A 164 16.70 12.45 -11.93
CA ALA A 164 16.91 13.86 -11.61
C ALA A 164 16.01 14.80 -12.43
N GLY A 165 15.50 15.84 -11.78
CA GLY A 165 14.66 16.86 -12.43
C GLY A 165 13.21 16.44 -12.67
N CYS A 166 12.73 15.40 -11.99
CA CYS A 166 11.32 15.03 -12.04
C CYS A 166 10.44 16.19 -11.52
N PRO A 167 9.26 16.43 -12.14
CA PRO A 167 8.29 17.39 -11.63
C PRO A 167 7.67 16.90 -10.31
N ASP A 168 7.03 17.83 -9.58
CA ASP A 168 6.32 17.51 -8.33
C ASP A 168 5.25 16.42 -8.53
N ASN A 169 4.55 16.44 -9.66
CA ASN A 169 3.70 15.34 -10.10
C ASN A 169 4.37 14.58 -11.26
N PRO A 170 5.05 13.47 -11.00
CA PRO A 170 5.75 12.72 -12.02
C PRO A 170 4.85 11.78 -12.84
N VAL A 171 3.57 11.65 -12.50
CA VAL A 171 2.62 10.75 -13.19
C VAL A 171 2.26 11.31 -14.57
N MET A 172 2.48 10.51 -15.61
CA MET A 172 2.15 10.88 -17.00
C MET A 172 0.81 10.30 -17.46
N GLY A 173 0.47 9.11 -16.99
CA GLY A 173 -0.76 8.44 -17.37
C GLY A 173 -0.99 7.22 -16.47
N THR A 174 -2.27 6.90 -16.28
CA THR A 174 -2.67 5.76 -15.46
C THR A 174 -3.94 5.12 -16.00
N LEU A 175 -4.01 3.81 -15.85
CA LEU A 175 -5.21 3.01 -16.07
C LEU A 175 -5.37 1.98 -14.98
N ARG A 176 -6.62 1.71 -14.61
CA ARG A 176 -7.01 0.69 -13.64
C ARG A 176 -8.02 -0.27 -14.26
N SER A 177 -7.83 -1.57 -13.98
CA SER A 177 -8.83 -2.60 -14.26
C SER A 177 -9.04 -3.50 -13.05
N ARG A 178 -10.28 -3.94 -12.83
CA ARG A 178 -10.66 -4.95 -11.85
C ARG A 178 -10.80 -6.35 -12.45
N ASP A 179 -10.67 -6.45 -13.74
CA ASP A 179 -10.67 -7.74 -14.46
C ASP A 179 -9.39 -8.52 -14.20
N PHE A 180 -8.37 -7.82 -13.67
CA PHE A 180 -7.09 -8.37 -13.27
C PHE A 180 -6.85 -8.17 -11.76
N GLY A 181 -5.95 -8.99 -11.21
CA GLY A 181 -5.63 -9.00 -9.80
C GLY A 181 -5.88 -10.36 -9.16
N GLY A 182 -5.51 -10.51 -7.89
CA GLY A 182 -5.58 -11.80 -7.18
C GLY A 182 -6.98 -12.38 -7.08
N ARG A 183 -8.03 -11.55 -6.91
CA ARG A 183 -9.43 -12.01 -6.84
C ARG A 183 -9.93 -12.49 -8.19
N ALA A 184 -9.65 -11.74 -9.26
CA ALA A 184 -10.04 -12.13 -10.62
C ALA A 184 -9.38 -13.45 -11.01
N PHE A 185 -8.07 -13.58 -10.73
CA PHE A 185 -7.36 -14.83 -10.95
C PHE A 185 -7.94 -15.99 -10.10
N GLY A 186 -8.26 -15.75 -8.82
CA GLY A 186 -8.91 -16.74 -7.96
C GLY A 186 -10.27 -17.21 -8.48
N ALA A 187 -11.07 -16.30 -9.04
CA ALA A 187 -12.34 -16.62 -9.70
C ALA A 187 -12.13 -17.47 -10.96
N LEU A 188 -11.13 -17.13 -11.79
CA LEU A 188 -10.74 -17.90 -12.98
C LEU A 188 -10.34 -19.33 -12.59
N MET A 189 -9.49 -19.50 -11.57
CA MET A 189 -9.08 -20.80 -11.05
C MET A 189 -10.26 -21.63 -10.55
N THR A 190 -11.21 -21.00 -9.86
CA THR A 190 -12.42 -21.67 -9.36
C THR A 190 -13.30 -22.14 -10.51
N ALA A 191 -13.52 -21.28 -11.51
CA ALA A 191 -14.29 -21.64 -12.69
C ALA A 191 -13.69 -22.84 -13.45
N ARG A 192 -12.36 -22.84 -13.64
CA ARG A 192 -11.64 -23.97 -14.27
C ARG A 192 -11.78 -25.25 -13.46
N ALA A 193 -11.64 -25.19 -12.13
CA ALA A 193 -11.77 -26.37 -11.27
C ALA A 193 -13.19 -26.98 -11.33
N VAL A 194 -14.23 -26.15 -11.46
CA VAL A 194 -15.62 -26.62 -11.61
C VAL A 194 -15.82 -27.32 -12.96
N HIS A 195 -15.33 -26.72 -14.05
CA HIS A 195 -15.48 -27.30 -15.41
C HIS A 195 -14.64 -28.58 -15.58
N GLY A 196 -13.44 -28.65 -14.99
CA GLY A 196 -12.59 -29.83 -15.02
C GLY A 196 -13.19 -31.05 -14.31
N ARG A 197 -14.03 -30.84 -13.29
CA ARG A 197 -14.76 -31.91 -12.58
C ARG A 197 -15.94 -32.47 -13.37
N SER A 198 -16.47 -31.72 -14.34
CA SER A 198 -17.60 -32.17 -15.16
C SER A 198 -17.19 -33.06 -16.35
N GLY A 199 -15.91 -33.21 -16.63
CA GLY A 199 -15.42 -33.90 -17.82
C GLY A 199 -14.34 -34.97 -17.64
N GLY A 200 -13.91 -35.28 -16.39
CA GLY A 200 -12.77 -36.16 -16.13
C GLY A 200 -13.06 -37.25 -15.10
N GLU A 201 -12.44 -38.41 -15.28
CA GLU A 201 -12.47 -39.51 -14.33
C GLU A 201 -11.95 -39.07 -12.92
N PRO A 202 -12.53 -39.59 -11.82
CA PRO A 202 -12.08 -39.25 -10.48
C PRO A 202 -10.73 -39.91 -10.19
N GLY A 203 -9.62 -39.20 -10.30
CA GLY A 203 -8.32 -39.74 -9.94
C GLY A 203 -7.06 -38.98 -10.40
N GLY A 204 -7.19 -38.04 -11.28
CA GLY A 204 -6.02 -37.25 -11.72
C GLY A 204 -5.71 -36.09 -10.75
N SER A 205 -4.52 -36.13 -10.12
CA SER A 205 -3.95 -34.91 -9.49
C SER A 205 -3.88 -33.83 -10.56
N PRO A 206 -4.29 -32.57 -10.29
CA PRO A 206 -4.13 -31.49 -11.27
C PRO A 206 -2.65 -31.42 -11.68
N ALA A 207 -2.39 -31.32 -12.99
CA ALA A 207 -1.04 -31.17 -13.50
C ALA A 207 -0.33 -30.05 -12.71
N PRO A 208 0.88 -30.27 -12.21
CA PRO A 208 1.52 -29.38 -11.24
C PRO A 208 1.77 -27.94 -11.73
N ASP A 209 1.50 -27.64 -13.02
CA ASP A 209 1.76 -26.34 -13.63
C ASP A 209 0.54 -25.58 -14.16
N LEU A 210 -0.67 -26.12 -14.08
CA LEU A 210 -1.86 -25.47 -14.60
C LEU A 210 -2.08 -24.05 -14.03
N ALA A 211 -1.77 -23.86 -12.75
CA ALA A 211 -1.91 -22.56 -12.11
C ALA A 211 -0.89 -21.55 -12.65
N GLY A 212 0.32 -21.97 -12.95
CA GLY A 212 1.36 -21.16 -13.57
C GLY A 212 1.00 -20.77 -15.02
N GLU A 213 0.51 -21.73 -15.81
CA GLU A 213 0.05 -21.49 -17.19
C GLU A 213 -1.10 -20.48 -17.22
N LEU A 214 -2.16 -20.71 -16.44
CA LEU A 214 -3.30 -19.80 -16.36
C LEU A 214 -2.92 -18.41 -15.85
N ARG A 215 -1.95 -18.33 -14.93
CA ARG A 215 -1.43 -17.03 -14.47
C ARG A 215 -0.66 -16.33 -15.58
N GLY A 216 0.15 -17.06 -16.34
CA GLY A 216 0.85 -16.53 -17.50
C GLY A 216 -0.12 -15.98 -18.55
N GLU A 217 -1.20 -16.70 -18.87
CA GLU A 217 -2.27 -16.24 -19.76
C GLU A 217 -2.94 -14.97 -19.21
N HIS A 218 -3.32 -14.98 -17.95
CA HIS A 218 -3.97 -13.82 -17.30
C HIS A 218 -3.07 -12.57 -17.31
N VAL A 219 -1.76 -12.74 -17.13
CA VAL A 219 -0.79 -11.63 -17.25
C VAL A 219 -0.69 -11.16 -18.70
N ARG A 220 -0.66 -12.05 -19.70
CA ARG A 220 -0.64 -11.66 -21.13
C ARG A 220 -1.88 -10.88 -21.52
N GLU A 221 -3.05 -11.34 -21.11
CA GLU A 221 -4.30 -10.62 -21.33
C GLU A 221 -4.27 -9.19 -20.74
N SER A 222 -3.62 -9.02 -19.60
CA SER A 222 -3.50 -7.71 -18.94
C SER A 222 -2.62 -6.72 -19.71
N LEU A 223 -1.78 -7.17 -20.64
CA LEU A 223 -0.91 -6.30 -21.44
C LEU A 223 -1.67 -5.33 -22.33
N GLU A 224 -2.90 -5.65 -22.71
CA GLU A 224 -3.73 -4.68 -23.41
C GLU A 224 -3.94 -3.39 -22.58
N LEU A 225 -4.03 -3.51 -21.24
CA LEU A 225 -4.10 -2.35 -20.36
C LEU A 225 -2.78 -1.56 -20.40
N VAL A 226 -1.64 -2.24 -20.46
CA VAL A 226 -0.33 -1.60 -20.57
C VAL A 226 -0.23 -0.79 -21.87
N TYR A 227 -0.51 -1.42 -23.02
CA TYR A 227 -0.44 -0.74 -24.31
C TYR A 227 -1.45 0.39 -24.44
N ARG A 228 -2.62 0.24 -23.83
CA ARG A 228 -3.61 1.31 -23.78
C ARG A 228 -3.13 2.48 -22.93
N CYS A 229 -2.46 2.23 -21.80
CA CYS A 229 -1.87 3.27 -20.96
C CYS A 229 -0.78 4.05 -21.71
N LEU A 230 0.09 3.35 -22.45
CA LEU A 230 1.12 3.96 -23.29
C LEU A 230 0.50 4.87 -24.36
N ARG A 231 -0.52 4.37 -25.09
CA ARG A 231 -1.22 5.16 -26.12
C ARG A 231 -1.86 6.43 -25.54
N LEU A 232 -2.46 6.36 -24.37
CA LEU A 232 -3.07 7.53 -23.73
C LEU A 232 -2.05 8.57 -23.28
N ALA A 233 -0.83 8.16 -23.00
CA ALA A 233 0.28 9.04 -22.62
C ALA A 233 1.11 9.51 -23.84
N ASP A 234 0.73 9.11 -25.06
CA ASP A 234 1.44 9.38 -26.31
C ASP A 234 2.92 8.94 -26.27
N VAL A 235 3.16 7.75 -25.70
CA VAL A 235 4.48 7.11 -25.62
C VAL A 235 4.40 5.66 -26.09
N THR A 236 5.56 5.09 -26.39
CA THR A 236 5.71 3.70 -26.80
C THR A 236 6.49 2.91 -25.73
N MET A 237 6.52 1.58 -25.86
CA MET A 237 7.33 0.77 -24.97
C MET A 237 8.85 1.06 -25.15
N ALA A 238 9.26 1.62 -26.29
CA ALA A 238 10.65 2.03 -26.51
C ALA A 238 11.08 3.18 -25.59
N ASP A 239 10.16 4.01 -25.17
CA ASP A 239 10.41 5.16 -24.28
C ASP A 239 10.46 4.77 -22.79
N VAL A 240 10.04 3.53 -22.45
CA VAL A 240 10.07 3.01 -21.09
C VAL A 240 11.42 2.39 -20.79
N ASP A 241 12.12 2.89 -19.77
CA ASP A 241 13.44 2.38 -19.38
C ASP A 241 13.34 1.07 -18.59
N ARG A 242 12.31 0.92 -17.78
CA ARG A 242 12.10 -0.26 -16.93
C ARG A 242 10.65 -0.42 -16.50
N VAL A 243 10.30 -1.64 -16.14
CA VAL A 243 9.01 -1.98 -15.55
C VAL A 243 9.20 -2.30 -14.08
N LEU A 244 8.58 -1.51 -13.21
CA LEU A 244 8.54 -1.77 -11.77
C LEU A 244 7.28 -2.54 -11.43
N VAL A 245 7.45 -3.78 -10.96
CA VAL A 245 6.34 -4.66 -10.61
C VAL A 245 6.13 -4.65 -9.10
N VAL A 246 4.92 -4.31 -8.69
CA VAL A 246 4.51 -4.21 -7.27
C VAL A 246 3.16 -4.90 -7.05
N GLY A 247 2.77 -5.02 -5.79
CA GLY A 247 1.50 -5.62 -5.40
C GLY A 247 1.60 -7.10 -5.03
N GLY A 248 0.71 -7.55 -4.14
CA GLY A 248 0.79 -8.89 -3.55
C GLY A 248 0.50 -10.04 -4.54
N ALA A 249 -0.30 -9.79 -5.58
CA ALA A 249 -0.59 -10.78 -6.62
C ALA A 249 0.57 -10.92 -7.64
N ALA A 250 1.55 -10.04 -7.60
CA ALA A 250 2.75 -10.09 -8.45
C ALA A 250 3.87 -11.01 -7.90
N ARG A 251 3.71 -11.57 -6.71
CA ARG A 251 4.70 -12.47 -6.07
C ARG A 251 5.12 -13.69 -6.88
N PRO A 252 4.21 -14.40 -7.57
CA PRO A 252 4.60 -15.55 -8.37
C PRO A 252 5.57 -15.18 -9.48
N ALA A 253 6.63 -15.99 -9.62
CA ALA A 253 7.73 -15.71 -10.55
C ALA A 253 7.28 -15.60 -12.01
N GLU A 254 6.18 -16.28 -12.37
CA GLU A 254 5.57 -16.24 -13.69
C GLU A 254 5.16 -14.84 -14.11
N VAL A 255 4.76 -13.99 -13.16
CA VAL A 255 4.37 -12.58 -13.45
C VAL A 255 5.56 -11.81 -14.01
N ALA A 256 6.67 -11.80 -13.28
CA ALA A 256 7.88 -11.09 -13.73
C ALA A 256 8.45 -11.69 -15.02
N ARG A 257 8.42 -13.03 -15.14
CA ARG A 257 8.90 -13.74 -16.35
C ARG A 257 8.09 -13.33 -17.57
N VAL A 258 6.77 -13.43 -17.52
CA VAL A 258 5.89 -13.09 -18.65
C VAL A 258 6.03 -11.62 -19.04
N LEU A 259 6.04 -10.70 -18.05
CA LEU A 259 6.24 -9.28 -18.32
C LEU A 259 7.60 -9.01 -19.00
N GLY A 260 8.66 -9.68 -18.57
CA GLY A 260 10.00 -9.55 -19.18
C GLY A 260 10.06 -10.05 -20.62
N GLU A 261 9.43 -11.20 -20.89
CA GLU A 261 9.34 -11.81 -22.21
C GLU A 261 8.55 -10.94 -23.19
N GLU A 262 7.37 -10.47 -22.76
CA GLU A 262 6.42 -9.78 -23.62
C GLU A 262 6.74 -8.29 -23.83
N LEU A 263 7.23 -7.60 -22.79
CA LEU A 263 7.51 -6.18 -22.87
C LEU A 263 8.94 -5.87 -23.32
N ALA A 264 9.84 -6.87 -23.31
CA ALA A 264 11.24 -6.73 -23.69
C ALA A 264 11.94 -5.55 -22.98
N ARG A 265 11.63 -5.34 -21.71
CA ARG A 265 12.21 -4.30 -20.84
C ARG A 265 12.71 -4.88 -19.53
N PRO A 266 13.72 -4.25 -18.89
CA PRO A 266 14.18 -4.67 -17.58
C PRO A 266 13.04 -4.67 -16.57
N ILE A 267 12.78 -5.82 -15.93
CA ILE A 267 11.79 -5.97 -14.87
C ILE A 267 12.51 -5.76 -13.54
N VAL A 268 11.96 -4.87 -12.72
CA VAL A 268 12.38 -4.64 -11.34
C VAL A 268 11.23 -5.07 -10.43
N ILE A 269 11.50 -6.01 -9.55
CA ILE A 269 10.57 -6.50 -8.56
C ILE A 269 11.30 -6.66 -7.21
N ALA A 270 10.69 -6.21 -6.13
CA ALA A 270 11.21 -6.41 -4.79
C ALA A 270 10.99 -7.86 -4.33
N ALA A 271 11.76 -8.33 -3.36
CA ALA A 271 11.52 -9.62 -2.72
C ALA A 271 10.11 -9.72 -2.10
N ASP A 272 9.63 -8.61 -1.56
CA ASP A 272 8.27 -8.45 -1.03
C ASP A 272 7.52 -7.37 -1.84
N PRO A 273 6.99 -7.68 -3.03
CA PRO A 273 6.40 -6.68 -3.92
C PRO A 273 5.17 -5.98 -3.33
N GLU A 274 4.45 -6.63 -2.42
CA GLU A 274 3.31 -6.03 -1.70
C GLU A 274 3.72 -4.94 -0.71
N ARG A 275 5.01 -4.84 -0.35
CA ARG A 275 5.52 -3.85 0.61
C ARG A 275 6.28 -2.71 -0.05
N THR A 276 6.50 -2.79 -1.35
CA THR A 276 7.30 -1.82 -2.12
C THR A 276 6.77 -0.40 -1.97
N ILE A 277 5.46 -0.21 -2.14
CA ILE A 277 4.79 1.09 -2.01
C ILE A 277 4.95 1.63 -0.57
N ALA A 278 4.68 0.80 0.44
CA ALA A 278 4.83 1.20 1.84
C ALA A 278 6.26 1.60 2.18
N THR A 279 7.24 0.84 1.66
CA THR A 279 8.65 1.15 1.87
C THR A 279 9.04 2.47 1.21
N GLY A 280 8.56 2.71 -0.02
CA GLY A 280 8.77 3.97 -0.72
C GLY A 280 8.15 5.17 0.00
N ALA A 281 6.92 5.02 0.50
CA ALA A 281 6.25 6.05 1.30
C ALA A 281 7.03 6.35 2.60
N ALA A 282 7.58 5.33 3.28
CA ALA A 282 8.44 5.52 4.45
C ALA A 282 9.73 6.29 4.12
N LEU A 283 10.32 6.04 2.95
CA LEU A 283 11.47 6.79 2.48
C LEU A 283 11.13 8.27 2.23
N MET A 284 9.96 8.54 1.66
CA MET A 284 9.48 9.91 1.43
C MET A 284 9.20 10.63 2.76
N ALA A 285 8.55 9.97 3.71
CA ALA A 285 8.31 10.51 5.06
C ALA A 285 9.63 10.91 5.75
N ARG A 286 10.65 10.06 5.67
CA ARG A 286 11.99 10.35 6.23
C ARG A 286 12.66 11.54 5.54
N ARG A 287 12.59 11.62 4.21
CA ARG A 287 13.16 12.75 3.45
C ARG A 287 12.47 14.07 3.85
N ALA A 288 11.15 14.06 3.94
CA ALA A 288 10.37 15.22 4.37
C ALA A 288 10.72 15.66 5.80
N ALA A 289 10.83 14.71 6.73
CA ALA A 289 11.21 14.99 8.11
C ALA A 289 12.64 15.55 8.24
N ALA A 290 13.58 15.05 7.43
CA ALA A 290 14.95 15.54 7.40
C ALA A 290 15.08 16.95 6.80
N SER A 291 14.16 17.32 5.89
CA SER A 291 14.12 18.63 5.23
C SER A 291 13.34 19.68 6.03
N ALA A 292 12.47 19.24 6.95
CA ALA A 292 11.77 20.15 7.85
C ALA A 292 12.78 20.71 8.88
N ALA A 293 12.94 22.02 8.94
CA ALA A 293 13.63 22.67 10.05
C ALA A 293 12.95 22.25 11.36
N PRO A 294 13.66 22.15 12.52
CA PRO A 294 13.06 21.74 13.77
C PRO A 294 11.81 22.59 14.04
N ALA A 295 10.66 21.99 13.88
CA ALA A 295 9.40 22.63 14.18
C ALA A 295 9.36 22.91 15.69
N GLU A 296 9.12 24.16 16.07
CA GLU A 296 8.80 24.49 17.44
C GLU A 296 7.68 23.55 17.93
N PRO A 297 7.73 23.06 19.17
CA PRO A 297 6.75 22.10 19.68
C PRO A 297 5.36 22.74 19.62
N VAL A 298 4.59 22.37 18.61
CA VAL A 298 3.18 22.77 18.52
C VAL A 298 2.45 22.06 19.66
N SER A 299 1.91 22.90 20.56
CA SER A 299 1.07 22.52 21.70
C SER A 299 0.14 21.37 21.31
N ALA A 300 0.17 20.31 22.11
CA ALA A 300 -0.59 19.09 21.92
C ALA A 300 -2.07 19.37 21.59
N ALA A 301 -2.43 19.18 20.33
CA ALA A 301 -3.84 19.14 19.93
C ALA A 301 -4.48 17.93 20.61
N ARG A 302 -5.56 18.20 21.33
CA ARG A 302 -6.32 17.21 22.10
C ARG A 302 -6.73 16.04 21.21
N PRO A 303 -6.51 14.79 21.64
CA PRO A 303 -7.01 13.64 20.89
C PRO A 303 -8.53 13.72 20.76
N TRP A 304 -9.00 13.41 19.60
CA TRP A 304 -10.43 13.32 19.27
C TRP A 304 -11.02 12.10 19.99
N VAL A 305 -11.56 12.33 21.20
CA VAL A 305 -12.30 11.30 21.92
C VAL A 305 -13.72 11.31 21.39
N PHE A 306 -14.10 10.26 20.69
CA PHE A 306 -15.50 9.96 20.45
C PHE A 306 -16.17 9.71 21.80
N SER A 307 -17.05 10.64 22.22
CA SER A 307 -17.81 10.60 23.43
C SER A 307 -17.01 10.70 24.75
N ARG A 308 -17.04 11.89 25.31
CA ARG A 308 -16.76 12.09 26.73
C ARG A 308 -17.90 11.55 27.58
N ARG A 309 -17.95 10.27 27.81
CA ARG A 309 -18.49 9.64 29.04
C ARG A 309 -18.11 8.18 29.01
N GLY A 310 -17.16 7.81 29.83
CA GLY A 310 -16.80 6.41 30.04
C GLY A 310 -15.41 5.97 29.65
N ALA A 311 -14.39 6.79 29.82
CA ALA A 311 -13.03 6.31 29.76
C ALA A 311 -12.58 5.88 31.16
N ARG A 312 -12.52 4.62 31.42
CA ARG A 312 -11.52 3.95 32.25
C ARG A 312 -11.55 2.47 31.98
N ARG A 313 -10.54 2.00 31.27
CA ARG A 313 -9.73 0.80 31.44
C ARG A 313 -9.24 0.26 30.10
N SER A 314 -7.97 0.54 29.87
CA SER A 314 -6.94 -0.31 29.31
C SER A 314 -7.36 -1.50 28.44
N ALA A 315 -6.95 -1.49 27.18
CA ALA A 315 -6.49 -2.71 26.53
C ALA A 315 -5.25 -2.38 25.69
N ARG A 316 -4.15 -2.94 26.11
CA ARG A 316 -2.90 -3.04 25.39
C ARG A 316 -3.11 -3.95 24.20
N VAL A 317 -2.76 -3.54 23.00
CA VAL A 317 -2.26 -4.44 21.94
C VAL A 317 -1.50 -3.61 20.91
N ALA A 318 -0.28 -3.96 20.69
CA ALA A 318 0.63 -3.41 19.71
C ALA A 318 0.38 -3.94 18.30
N ALA A 319 0.51 -3.12 17.28
CA ALA A 319 0.90 -3.54 15.94
C ALA A 319 1.06 -2.38 14.95
N ALA A 320 2.16 -2.33 14.23
CA ALA A 320 2.43 -1.43 13.11
C ALA A 320 1.93 -2.02 11.78
N ALA A 321 1.62 -1.20 10.80
CA ALA A 321 0.82 -1.64 9.70
C ALA A 321 1.35 -1.28 8.32
N ALA A 322 1.35 -2.25 7.42
CA ALA A 322 1.16 -2.07 6.00
C ALA A 322 -0.11 -2.84 5.61
N VAL A 323 -1.04 -2.19 4.93
CA VAL A 323 -2.25 -2.84 4.46
C VAL A 323 -2.06 -3.21 3.01
N SER A 324 -1.85 -4.49 2.75
CA SER A 324 -2.03 -5.06 1.43
C SER A 324 -3.05 -6.17 1.55
N ALA A 325 -4.29 -5.85 1.39
CA ALA A 325 -5.33 -6.84 1.17
C ALA A 325 -6.15 -6.37 0.00
N GLY A 326 -5.86 -6.95 -1.11
CA GLY A 326 -6.72 -7.09 -2.27
C GLY A 326 -7.89 -6.18 -2.40
N ALA A 327 -7.70 -4.88 -2.42
CA ALA A 327 -8.61 -3.94 -3.00
C ALA A 327 -8.03 -2.54 -3.14
N ILE A 328 -7.08 -2.08 -2.34
CA ILE A 328 -6.42 -0.78 -2.53
C ILE A 328 -5.28 -0.78 -1.53
N GLY A 329 -4.09 -0.49 -2.00
CA GLY A 329 -2.95 -0.30 -1.13
C GLY A 329 -3.16 0.96 -0.29
N LEU A 330 -3.70 0.84 0.89
CA LEU A 330 -3.56 1.86 1.90
C LEU A 330 -2.29 1.54 2.67
N THR A 331 -1.26 2.34 2.49
CA THR A 331 0.00 2.17 3.20
C THR A 331 0.28 3.38 4.07
N LEU A 332 0.56 3.13 5.33
CA LEU A 332 1.07 4.12 6.26
C LEU A 332 2.56 3.87 6.47
N ALA A 333 3.37 4.87 6.22
CA ALA A 333 4.81 4.78 6.36
C ALA A 333 5.30 5.63 7.54
N VAL A 334 6.04 5.02 8.45
CA VAL A 334 6.66 5.67 9.61
C VAL A 334 8.18 5.57 9.45
N PRO A 335 8.94 6.64 9.68
CA PRO A 335 10.41 6.60 9.59
C PRO A 335 11.01 5.58 10.55
N GLY A 336 11.90 4.73 10.03
CA GLY A 336 12.44 3.60 10.76
C GLY A 336 13.41 3.92 11.92
N ASP A 337 13.86 5.17 12.06
CA ASP A 337 14.87 5.53 13.05
C ASP A 337 14.31 5.55 14.50
N ALA A 338 12.99 5.71 14.63
CA ALA A 338 12.31 5.68 15.92
C ALA A 338 12.01 4.23 16.42
N VAL A 339 11.97 3.23 15.51
CA VAL A 339 11.72 1.82 15.88
C VAL A 339 12.93 1.18 16.54
N PHE A 340 14.15 1.71 16.30
CA PHE A 340 15.38 1.13 16.79
C PHE A 340 15.61 1.34 18.29
N ALA A 341 15.09 2.41 18.86
CA ALA A 341 15.26 2.70 20.29
C ALA A 341 14.43 1.74 21.17
N ALA A 342 13.30 1.24 20.65
CA ALA A 342 12.38 0.40 21.42
C ALA A 342 12.79 -1.08 21.46
N LEU A 343 13.40 -1.60 20.39
CA LEU A 343 13.77 -3.03 20.32
C LEU A 343 15.05 -3.38 21.07
N SER A 344 15.94 -2.41 21.31
CA SER A 344 17.16 -2.61 22.09
C SER A 344 16.91 -2.70 23.60
N GLN A 345 15.73 -2.31 24.09
CA GLN A 345 15.39 -2.40 25.52
C GLN A 345 14.64 -3.70 25.90
N LEU A 346 14.18 -4.48 24.93
CA LEU A 346 13.40 -5.70 25.22
C LEU A 346 14.21 -7.00 25.26
N GLY A 347 15.54 -6.94 25.18
CA GLY A 347 16.43 -8.04 25.61
C GLY A 347 16.10 -9.43 25.02
N VAL A 348 15.67 -9.50 23.76
CA VAL A 348 15.49 -10.77 23.08
C VAL A 348 16.68 -10.99 22.16
N GLY A 349 17.60 -11.83 22.67
CA GLY A 349 18.74 -12.35 21.94
C GLY A 349 18.32 -13.42 20.90
#